data_e1add9953ccf169b4079425983bf6c96
#
_entry.id   e1add9953ccf169b4079425983bf6c96
#
_cell.length_a   1.000
_cell.length_b   1.000
_cell.length_c   1.000
_cell.angle_alpha   90.00
_cell.angle_beta   90.00
_cell.angle_gamma   90.00
#
_symmetry.space_group_name_H-M   'P 1'
#
loop_
_entity.id
_entity.type
_entity.pdbx_description
1 polymer ?
#
loop_
_entity_poly.entity_id
_entity_poly.type
_entity_poly.pdbx_seq_one_letter_code
_entity_poly.pdbx_strand_id
1 'polypeptide(L)'
;MQKEKKNTRGITLVALVITIIVLLILSGVTISALSGNNGILTRATAAQETTKKQSLLEEIRLNIVEKQVDNEIGEVTSTSLKEVLEQYFDGVPDADEIKPETTLNTKSKYGNYSFKVSDIYNGNVNGTLKYTPYRDADNVKVPVPEGFTVSTKTGENTVKNGLVIKDSSGNEYVWIPCTTDATSSDLKFERTRWGVEDDNSTEAFKDELTLNDANVTYSDNDIQNGITANIGKEIVEQIKKEKASVEKYGGYYIGRYEVGKSGETPVIKANQEPYASIIWSKAYNLAKSIGGGTGATTYLCSSYAWDTAINFIQNNGTTGYAEQVTGFNGNWSSQEVKDSSGNTIKPAGTAQRLNTGLTTAQSNIYDMGGNVGEFTTEINPGTGESVVLRGGYYNDSSPAGNRWVVRAVPVLTTGFEPLYF
;
A
#
# COMPACT_ATOMS: atom_id res chain seq x y z
N MET A 1 29.03 -89.91 -25.06
CA MET A 1 29.11 -88.77 -24.19
C MET A 1 30.02 -87.72 -24.83
N GLN A 2 29.48 -86.73 -25.47
CA GLN A 2 30.25 -85.62 -26.03
C GLN A 2 30.26 -84.50 -24.93
N LYS A 3 31.45 -84.11 -24.50
CA LYS A 3 31.66 -82.98 -23.61
C LYS A 3 31.55 -81.66 -24.45
N GLU A 4 30.53 -80.87 -24.16
CA GLU A 4 30.49 -79.48 -24.65
C GLU A 4 31.64 -78.65 -24.06
N LYS A 5 32.52 -78.15 -24.96
CA LYS A 5 33.51 -77.15 -24.59
C LYS A 5 32.80 -75.80 -24.43
N LYS A 6 32.68 -75.35 -23.17
CA LYS A 6 32.33 -73.96 -22.91
C LYS A 6 33.39 -73.02 -23.44
N ASN A 7 33.02 -72.29 -24.45
CA ASN A 7 33.89 -71.30 -25.10
C ASN A 7 33.87 -70.01 -24.22
N THR A 8 34.79 -69.91 -23.26
CA THR A 8 35.01 -68.66 -22.54
C THR A 8 35.73 -67.68 -23.44
N ARG A 9 34.98 -66.81 -24.12
CA ARG A 9 35.55 -65.67 -24.83
C ARG A 9 36.07 -64.69 -23.78
N GLY A 10 37.39 -64.68 -23.58
CA GLY A 10 38.03 -63.64 -22.78
C GLY A 10 37.88 -62.29 -23.42
N ILE A 11 37.65 -61.25 -22.62
CA ILE A 11 37.67 -59.86 -23.06
C ILE A 11 39.04 -59.59 -23.70
N THR A 12 39.07 -59.14 -24.97
CA THR A 12 40.34 -58.79 -25.62
C THR A 12 40.98 -57.61 -24.87
N LEU A 13 42.33 -57.58 -24.82
CA LEU A 13 43.07 -56.49 -24.17
C LEU A 13 42.59 -55.11 -24.64
N VAL A 14 42.25 -54.96 -25.90
CA VAL A 14 41.73 -53.74 -26.51
C VAL A 14 40.36 -53.38 -25.93
N ALA A 15 39.46 -54.35 -25.79
CA ALA A 15 38.15 -54.11 -25.18
C ALA A 15 38.28 -53.70 -23.70
N LEU A 16 39.22 -54.29 -22.97
CA LEU A 16 39.51 -53.93 -21.58
C LEU A 16 40.03 -52.48 -21.45
N VAL A 17 40.99 -52.10 -22.34
CA VAL A 17 41.54 -50.75 -22.36
C VAL A 17 40.48 -49.72 -22.72
N ILE A 18 39.64 -49.97 -23.72
CA ILE A 18 38.53 -49.10 -24.09
C ILE A 18 37.56 -48.97 -22.93
N THR A 19 37.18 -50.03 -22.23
CA THR A 19 36.30 -49.99 -21.07
C THR A 19 36.89 -49.16 -19.96
N ILE A 20 38.18 -49.26 -19.66
CA ILE A 20 38.83 -48.44 -18.67
C ILE A 20 38.84 -46.96 -19.07
N ILE A 21 39.13 -46.64 -20.33
CA ILE A 21 39.11 -45.26 -20.82
C ILE A 21 37.71 -44.68 -20.73
N VAL A 22 36.70 -45.43 -21.12
CA VAL A 22 35.27 -44.98 -21.03
C VAL A 22 34.86 -44.79 -19.59
N LEU A 23 35.26 -45.66 -18.66
CA LEU A 23 34.99 -45.51 -17.21
C LEU A 23 35.70 -44.28 -16.62
N LEU A 24 36.95 -44.02 -17.04
CA LEU A 24 37.67 -42.81 -16.61
C LEU A 24 37.05 -41.54 -17.15
N ILE A 25 36.59 -41.53 -18.39
CA ILE A 25 35.87 -40.37 -18.98
C ILE A 25 34.52 -40.16 -18.28
N LEU A 26 33.73 -41.21 -18.07
CA LEU A 26 32.46 -41.17 -17.39
C LEU A 26 32.61 -40.74 -15.92
N SER A 27 33.62 -41.25 -15.20
CA SER A 27 33.89 -40.82 -13.84
C SER A 27 34.36 -39.37 -13.77
N GLY A 28 35.18 -38.92 -14.72
CA GLY A 28 35.62 -37.53 -14.80
C GLY A 28 34.46 -36.56 -15.09
N VAL A 29 33.56 -36.93 -15.99
CA VAL A 29 32.34 -36.15 -16.29
C VAL A 29 31.39 -36.12 -15.10
N THR A 30 31.16 -37.26 -14.44
CA THR A 30 30.31 -37.31 -13.23
C THR A 30 30.91 -36.53 -12.08
N ILE A 31 32.19 -36.59 -11.84
CA ILE A 31 32.87 -35.80 -10.79
C ILE A 31 32.80 -34.30 -11.12
N SER A 32 33.04 -33.94 -12.37
CA SER A 32 32.92 -32.53 -12.81
C SER A 32 31.46 -32.00 -12.72
N ALA A 33 30.48 -32.83 -13.04
CA ALA A 33 29.05 -32.47 -12.91
C ALA A 33 28.61 -32.34 -11.43
N LEU A 34 29.25 -33.09 -10.51
CA LEU A 34 28.92 -33.03 -9.10
C LEU A 34 29.71 -31.95 -8.34
N SER A 35 31.00 -31.75 -8.66
CA SER A 35 31.94 -30.92 -7.89
C SER A 35 32.64 -29.81 -8.69
N GLY A 36 32.38 -29.66 -10.00
CA GLY A 36 32.90 -28.54 -10.79
C GLY A 36 32.27 -27.18 -10.40
N ASN A 37 32.85 -26.07 -10.86
CA ASN A 37 32.34 -24.71 -10.57
C ASN A 37 30.82 -24.51 -10.83
N ASN A 38 30.23 -25.33 -11.70
CA ASN A 38 28.80 -25.40 -11.97
C ASN A 38 28.13 -26.69 -11.47
N GLY A 39 28.85 -27.50 -10.67
CA GLY A 39 28.37 -28.77 -10.15
C GLY A 39 27.19 -28.64 -9.20
N ILE A 40 26.37 -29.69 -9.09
CA ILE A 40 25.20 -29.74 -8.21
C ILE A 40 25.58 -29.47 -6.76
N LEU A 41 26.72 -30.04 -6.30
CA LEU A 41 27.20 -29.83 -4.94
C LEU A 41 27.61 -28.37 -4.69
N THR A 42 28.29 -27.76 -5.64
CA THR A 42 28.68 -26.34 -5.56
C THR A 42 27.46 -25.42 -5.52
N ARG A 43 26.44 -25.70 -6.35
CA ARG A 43 25.17 -24.96 -6.33
C ARG A 43 24.39 -25.18 -5.04
N ALA A 44 24.36 -26.40 -4.52
CA ALA A 44 23.69 -26.72 -3.26
C ALA A 44 24.37 -25.99 -2.08
N THR A 45 25.69 -25.98 -2.05
CA THR A 45 26.45 -25.25 -1.02
C THR A 45 26.23 -23.74 -1.13
N ALA A 46 26.27 -23.19 -2.33
CA ALA A 46 25.98 -21.75 -2.57
C ALA A 46 24.56 -21.38 -2.19
N ALA A 47 23.57 -22.23 -2.49
CA ALA A 47 22.18 -22.03 -2.08
C ALA A 47 22.03 -22.08 -0.56
N GLN A 48 22.71 -23.03 0.11
CA GLN A 48 22.73 -23.13 1.56
C GLN A 48 23.36 -21.89 2.20
N GLU A 49 24.47 -21.39 1.69
CA GLU A 49 25.11 -20.16 2.18
C GLU A 49 24.23 -18.93 1.96
N THR A 50 23.55 -18.84 0.81
CA THR A 50 22.59 -17.79 0.55
C THR A 50 21.42 -17.82 1.54
N THR A 51 20.88 -19.00 1.83
CA THR A 51 19.81 -19.21 2.81
C THR A 51 20.26 -18.81 4.21
N LYS A 52 21.45 -19.22 4.64
CA LYS A 52 22.01 -18.82 5.95
C LYS A 52 22.17 -17.30 6.06
N LYS A 53 22.71 -16.67 5.00
CA LYS A 53 22.86 -15.22 4.94
C LYS A 53 21.51 -14.49 5.06
N GLN A 54 20.47 -14.98 4.36
CA GLN A 54 19.13 -14.41 4.44
C GLN A 54 18.48 -14.60 5.81
N SER A 55 18.59 -15.81 6.40
CA SER A 55 18.06 -16.06 7.74
C SER A 55 18.72 -15.19 8.80
N LEU A 56 20.03 -14.98 8.70
CA LEU A 56 20.73 -14.05 9.60
C LEU A 56 20.26 -12.61 9.42
N LEU A 57 20.02 -12.17 8.17
CA LEU A 57 19.52 -10.84 7.88
C LEU A 57 18.12 -10.62 8.47
N GLU A 58 17.25 -11.62 8.38
CA GLU A 58 15.92 -11.59 8.98
C GLU A 58 15.99 -11.55 10.51
N GLU A 59 16.87 -12.33 11.13
CA GLU A 59 17.09 -12.29 12.58
C GLU A 59 17.54 -10.89 13.04
N ILE A 60 18.49 -10.29 12.34
CA ILE A 60 18.96 -8.93 12.65
C ILE A 60 17.82 -7.91 12.54
N ARG A 61 17.03 -8.02 11.47
CA ARG A 61 15.86 -7.15 11.24
C ARG A 61 14.82 -7.30 12.35
N LEU A 62 14.53 -8.51 12.81
CA LEU A 62 13.61 -8.76 13.92
C LEU A 62 14.11 -8.09 15.21
N ASN A 63 15.39 -8.18 15.54
CA ASN A 63 15.95 -7.52 16.72
C ASN A 63 15.92 -5.98 16.60
N ILE A 64 16.02 -5.44 15.37
CA ILE A 64 15.84 -4.01 15.13
C ILE A 64 14.37 -3.64 15.36
N VAL A 65 13.42 -4.43 14.88
CA VAL A 65 11.98 -4.21 15.09
C VAL A 65 11.63 -4.26 16.59
N GLU A 66 12.20 -5.18 17.35
CA GLU A 66 12.02 -5.23 18.80
C GLU A 66 12.44 -3.91 19.46
N LYS A 67 13.58 -3.36 19.05
CA LYS A 67 14.03 -2.05 19.53
C LYS A 67 13.16 -0.87 19.05
N GLN A 68 12.47 -1.03 17.92
CA GLN A 68 11.49 -0.04 17.44
C GLN A 68 10.25 0.03 18.33
N VAL A 69 9.78 -1.12 18.82
CA VAL A 69 8.61 -1.22 19.70
C VAL A 69 8.87 -0.55 21.05
N ASP A 70 10.11 -0.63 21.57
CA ASP A 70 10.51 -0.01 22.82
C ASP A 70 10.64 1.52 22.77
N ASN A 71 10.53 2.12 21.58
CA ASN A 71 10.66 3.56 21.39
C ASN A 71 9.30 4.21 21.20
N GLU A 72 9.00 5.24 21.98
CA GLU A 72 7.74 6.01 21.88
C GLU A 72 7.41 6.54 20.47
N ILE A 73 8.39 6.55 19.57
CA ILE A 73 8.28 7.07 18.20
C ILE A 73 8.19 5.92 17.17
N GLY A 74 8.38 4.64 17.58
CA GLY A 74 8.41 3.51 16.66
C GLY A 74 9.59 3.52 15.68
N GLU A 75 10.66 4.27 15.97
CA GLU A 75 11.91 4.30 15.20
C GLU A 75 13.10 3.86 16.02
N VAL A 76 14.08 3.26 15.38
CA VAL A 76 15.35 2.92 16.03
C VAL A 76 16.22 4.16 16.09
N THR A 77 16.66 4.53 17.29
CA THR A 77 17.69 5.56 17.44
C THR A 77 19.02 5.04 16.90
N SER A 78 19.91 5.96 16.48
CA SER A 78 21.27 5.56 16.07
C SER A 78 22.00 4.73 17.16
N THR A 79 21.74 5.06 18.43
CA THR A 79 22.29 4.32 19.57
C THR A 79 21.72 2.91 19.66
N SER A 80 20.38 2.76 19.58
CA SER A 80 19.73 1.44 19.63
C SER A 80 20.08 0.59 18.42
N LEU A 81 20.22 1.21 17.23
CA LEU A 81 20.69 0.52 16.04
C LEU A 81 22.13 0.01 16.23
N LYS A 82 23.02 0.86 16.75
CA LYS A 82 24.40 0.45 17.09
C LYS A 82 24.41 -0.75 18.03
N GLU A 83 23.64 -0.72 19.10
CA GLU A 83 23.53 -1.83 20.07
C GLU A 83 23.13 -3.15 19.41
N VAL A 84 22.19 -3.13 18.47
CA VAL A 84 21.80 -4.33 17.71
C VAL A 84 22.92 -4.75 16.77
N LEU A 85 23.48 -3.82 16.00
CA LEU A 85 24.54 -4.14 15.05
C LEU A 85 25.79 -4.71 15.74
N GLU A 86 26.18 -4.18 16.90
CA GLU A 86 27.31 -4.69 17.68
C GLU A 86 27.14 -6.14 18.17
N GLN A 87 25.94 -6.69 18.21
CA GLN A 87 25.73 -8.12 18.52
C GLN A 87 26.19 -9.02 17.39
N TYR A 88 26.05 -8.59 16.15
CA TYR A 88 26.25 -9.37 14.93
C TYR A 88 27.53 -9.05 14.16
N PHE A 89 28.01 -7.80 14.24
CA PHE A 89 29.09 -7.29 13.40
C PHE A 89 30.30 -6.86 14.22
N ASP A 90 31.46 -6.91 13.56
CA ASP A 90 32.70 -6.35 14.08
C ASP A 90 32.91 -4.93 13.54
N GLY A 91 33.54 -4.07 14.34
CA GLY A 91 33.93 -2.73 13.90
C GLY A 91 32.75 -1.81 13.55
N VAL A 92 31.65 -1.92 14.26
CA VAL A 92 30.49 -1.02 14.09
C VAL A 92 30.93 0.40 14.47
N PRO A 93 30.75 1.42 13.59
CA PRO A 93 31.10 2.82 13.86
C PRO A 93 30.31 3.40 15.04
N ASP A 94 30.68 4.58 15.48
CA ASP A 94 29.87 5.32 16.44
C ASP A 94 28.50 5.67 15.89
N ALA A 95 27.51 5.81 16.77
CA ALA A 95 26.09 5.88 16.39
C ALA A 95 25.77 6.99 15.37
N ASP A 96 26.46 8.12 15.45
CA ASP A 96 26.37 9.27 14.55
C ASP A 96 27.11 9.11 13.21
N GLU A 97 28.00 8.11 13.14
CA GLU A 97 28.77 7.78 11.93
C GLU A 97 28.17 6.63 11.11
N ILE A 98 27.14 5.93 11.62
CA ILE A 98 26.46 4.86 10.90
C ILE A 98 25.66 5.45 9.73
N LYS A 99 26.06 5.13 8.50
CA LYS A 99 25.42 5.60 7.27
C LYS A 99 24.83 4.42 6.49
N PRO A 100 23.81 4.66 5.64
CA PRO A 100 23.19 3.60 4.81
C PRO A 100 24.20 2.83 3.95
N GLU A 101 25.23 3.49 3.44
CA GLU A 101 26.29 2.90 2.62
C GLU A 101 27.37 2.19 3.41
N THR A 102 27.39 2.32 4.73
CA THR A 102 28.36 1.62 5.61
C THR A 102 28.26 0.12 5.41
N THR A 103 29.36 -0.53 5.12
CA THR A 103 29.45 -1.99 4.99
C THR A 103 30.00 -2.58 6.27
N LEU A 104 29.28 -3.52 6.84
CA LEU A 104 29.63 -4.22 8.08
C LEU A 104 29.90 -5.69 7.79
N ASN A 105 30.92 -6.25 8.47
CA ASN A 105 31.26 -7.66 8.37
C ASN A 105 30.81 -8.39 9.62
N THR A 106 30.17 -9.54 9.45
CA THR A 106 29.67 -10.32 10.57
C THR A 106 30.81 -10.90 11.41
N LYS A 107 30.56 -11.02 12.71
CA LYS A 107 31.43 -11.78 13.59
C LYS A 107 31.57 -13.23 13.09
N SER A 108 32.74 -13.82 13.27
CA SER A 108 33.08 -15.15 12.75
C SER A 108 32.08 -16.25 13.13
N LYS A 109 31.42 -16.13 14.30
CA LYS A 109 30.40 -17.08 14.77
C LYS A 109 29.15 -17.12 13.90
N TYR A 110 28.89 -16.07 13.12
CA TYR A 110 27.73 -15.98 12.21
C TYR A 110 28.11 -16.29 10.75
N GLY A 111 29.35 -16.56 10.45
CA GLY A 111 29.90 -16.74 9.11
C GLY A 111 30.59 -15.46 8.59
N ASN A 112 31.15 -15.52 7.40
CA ASN A 112 31.90 -14.41 6.81
C ASN A 112 31.02 -13.67 5.80
N TYR A 113 30.00 -12.99 6.28
CA TYR A 113 29.09 -12.21 5.44
C TYR A 113 29.38 -10.72 5.56
N SER A 114 29.11 -9.99 4.47
CA SER A 114 29.12 -8.54 4.45
C SER A 114 27.72 -8.02 4.09
N PHE A 115 27.27 -7.02 4.81
CA PHE A 115 25.99 -6.34 4.56
C PHE A 115 26.21 -4.84 4.56
N LYS A 116 25.50 -4.13 3.67
CA LYS A 116 25.33 -2.69 3.84
C LYS A 116 24.30 -2.42 4.90
N VAL A 117 24.45 -1.35 5.64
CA VAL A 117 23.43 -0.94 6.63
C VAL A 117 22.06 -0.74 5.98
N SER A 118 22.02 -0.21 4.75
CA SER A 118 20.79 -0.09 3.97
C SER A 118 20.09 -1.41 3.65
N ASP A 119 20.84 -2.52 3.57
CA ASP A 119 20.27 -3.86 3.35
C ASP A 119 19.68 -4.43 4.65
N ILE A 120 20.20 -4.02 5.79
CA ILE A 120 19.78 -4.45 7.12
C ILE A 120 18.57 -3.63 7.58
N TYR A 121 18.66 -2.32 7.47
CA TYR A 121 17.70 -1.36 7.96
C TYR A 121 17.47 -0.24 6.95
N ASN A 122 16.27 -0.17 6.40
CA ASN A 122 15.85 0.86 5.45
C ASN A 122 15.35 2.15 6.13
N GLY A 123 15.40 2.21 7.45
CA GLY A 123 15.08 3.40 8.22
C GLY A 123 16.21 4.43 8.17
N ASN A 124 15.94 5.61 8.65
CA ASN A 124 16.92 6.69 8.70
C ASN A 124 17.92 6.45 9.85
N VAL A 125 19.18 6.27 9.51
CA VAL A 125 20.24 5.88 10.46
C VAL A 125 20.86 7.08 11.19
N ASN A 126 20.65 8.29 10.71
CA ASN A 126 21.31 9.50 11.24
C ASN A 126 20.38 10.42 12.04
N GLY A 127 19.28 9.90 12.59
CA GLY A 127 18.33 10.73 13.33
C GLY A 127 17.53 11.69 12.44
N THR A 128 17.70 11.67 11.13
CA THR A 128 16.81 12.34 10.18
C THR A 128 15.62 11.41 9.98
N LEU A 129 14.59 11.64 10.75
CA LEU A 129 13.32 10.93 10.62
C LEU A 129 12.77 11.14 9.21
N LYS A 130 12.24 10.09 8.56
CA LYS A 130 11.42 10.25 7.33
C LYS A 130 10.14 11.03 7.60
N TYR A 131 9.89 11.37 8.85
CA TYR A 131 8.82 12.26 9.29
C TYR A 131 9.30 13.12 10.46
N THR A 132 8.66 14.27 10.62
CA THR A 132 8.85 15.16 11.79
C THR A 132 7.65 14.98 12.71
N PRO A 133 7.85 14.65 14.00
CA PRO A 133 6.76 14.64 14.97
C PRO A 133 6.20 16.06 15.14
N TYR A 134 4.92 16.22 14.87
CA TYR A 134 4.18 17.45 15.14
C TYR A 134 3.28 17.23 16.34
N ARG A 135 3.19 18.25 17.23
CA ARG A 135 2.20 18.27 18.30
C ARG A 135 1.23 19.40 18.02
N ASP A 136 -0.05 19.08 17.99
CA ASP A 136 -1.10 20.07 17.84
C ASP A 136 -1.39 20.84 19.15
N ALA A 137 -2.35 21.77 19.10
CA ALA A 137 -2.71 22.56 20.27
C ALA A 137 -3.32 21.71 21.41
N ASP A 138 -3.87 20.55 21.11
CA ASP A 138 -4.43 19.60 22.06
C ASP A 138 -3.38 18.58 22.54
N ASN A 139 -2.09 18.80 22.21
CA ASN A 139 -0.94 17.94 22.53
C ASN A 139 -0.99 16.55 21.86
N VAL A 140 -1.80 16.38 20.83
CA VAL A 140 -1.85 15.14 20.04
C VAL A 140 -0.64 15.09 19.10
N LYS A 141 0.08 13.97 19.11
CA LYS A 141 1.26 13.76 18.29
C LYS A 141 0.88 13.18 16.92
N VAL A 142 1.40 13.76 15.85
CA VAL A 142 1.17 13.33 14.47
C VAL A 142 2.50 13.22 13.73
N PRO A 143 2.75 12.14 13.01
CA PRO A 143 3.94 11.98 12.17
C PRO A 143 3.74 12.74 10.85
N VAL A 144 4.43 13.86 10.65
CA VAL A 144 4.40 14.62 9.38
C VAL A 144 5.53 14.11 8.48
N PRO A 145 5.23 13.50 7.32
CA PRO A 145 6.24 12.92 6.45
C PRO A 145 7.24 13.98 5.94
N GLU A 146 8.47 13.54 5.63
CA GLU A 146 9.48 14.41 5.04
C GLU A 146 8.96 15.02 3.73
N GLY A 147 9.23 16.31 3.52
CA GLY A 147 8.74 17.06 2.37
C GLY A 147 7.32 17.61 2.52
N PHE A 148 6.66 17.36 3.66
CA PHE A 148 5.36 17.94 3.98
C PHE A 148 5.46 19.00 5.07
N THR A 149 4.51 19.91 5.07
CA THR A 149 4.35 20.96 6.10
C THR A 149 2.91 20.99 6.60
N VAL A 150 2.74 21.21 7.90
CA VAL A 150 1.42 21.39 8.50
C VAL A 150 0.84 22.76 8.08
N SER A 151 -0.46 22.80 7.77
CA SER A 151 -1.15 24.06 7.49
C SER A 151 -1.11 24.99 8.71
N THR A 152 -0.89 26.28 8.43
CA THR A 152 -0.92 27.34 9.46
C THR A 152 -2.28 28.01 9.57
N LYS A 153 -3.27 27.59 8.79
CA LYS A 153 -4.60 28.17 8.83
C LYS A 153 -5.35 27.71 10.08
N THR A 154 -6.13 28.62 10.65
CA THR A 154 -6.99 28.33 11.79
C THR A 154 -7.98 27.21 11.45
N GLY A 155 -8.07 26.20 12.31
CA GLY A 155 -8.95 25.04 12.12
C GLY A 155 -8.36 23.92 11.25
N GLU A 156 -7.14 24.09 10.68
CA GLU A 156 -6.47 23.07 9.86
C GLU A 156 -5.27 22.44 10.57
N ASN A 157 -4.93 22.86 11.79
CA ASN A 157 -3.71 22.49 12.50
C ASN A 157 -3.94 21.67 13.77
N THR A 158 -5.16 21.15 13.98
CA THR A 158 -5.49 20.23 15.08
C THR A 158 -6.06 18.93 14.55
N VAL A 159 -5.74 17.82 15.21
CA VAL A 159 -6.23 16.48 14.83
C VAL A 159 -7.75 16.41 14.90
N LYS A 160 -8.34 16.97 15.95
CA LYS A 160 -9.80 17.00 16.14
C LYS A 160 -10.55 17.63 14.97
N ASN A 161 -9.97 18.64 14.32
CA ASN A 161 -10.61 19.32 13.19
C ASN A 161 -10.24 18.73 11.83
N GLY A 162 -9.39 17.69 11.81
CA GLY A 162 -8.77 17.18 10.58
C GLY A 162 -7.49 17.97 10.25
N LEU A 163 -6.37 17.59 10.86
CA LEU A 163 -5.08 18.23 10.64
C LEU A 163 -4.66 18.10 9.18
N VAL A 164 -4.34 19.22 8.54
CA VAL A 164 -3.97 19.31 7.12
C VAL A 164 -2.46 19.43 6.96
N ILE A 165 -1.90 18.59 6.10
CA ILE A 165 -0.53 18.73 5.61
C ILE A 165 -0.51 19.02 4.11
N LYS A 166 0.60 19.58 3.64
CA LYS A 166 0.82 19.96 2.25
C LYS A 166 2.21 19.57 1.79
N ASP A 167 2.31 18.95 0.60
CA ASP A 167 3.58 18.67 -0.04
C ASP A 167 4.16 19.89 -0.78
N SER A 168 5.39 19.76 -1.28
CA SER A 168 6.07 20.81 -2.04
C SER A 168 5.38 21.15 -3.37
N SER A 169 4.61 20.23 -3.93
CA SER A 169 3.81 20.43 -5.14
C SER A 169 2.48 21.13 -4.86
N GLY A 170 2.10 21.22 -3.59
CA GLY A 170 0.86 21.86 -3.14
C GLY A 170 -0.33 20.91 -3.03
N ASN A 171 -0.14 19.60 -3.07
CA ASN A 171 -1.18 18.63 -2.74
C ASN A 171 -1.45 18.66 -1.24
N GLU A 172 -2.71 18.56 -0.86
CA GLU A 172 -3.15 18.66 0.54
C GLU A 172 -3.78 17.35 1.02
N TYR A 173 -3.47 16.96 2.26
CA TYR A 173 -3.91 15.71 2.87
C TYR A 173 -4.38 15.97 4.30
N VAL A 174 -5.31 15.13 4.79
CA VAL A 174 -5.87 15.21 6.14
C VAL A 174 -5.47 13.99 6.94
N TRP A 175 -5.02 14.19 8.18
CA TRP A 175 -4.70 13.12 9.12
C TRP A 175 -5.96 12.52 9.72
N ILE A 176 -6.07 11.19 9.63
CA ILE A 176 -7.14 10.39 10.23
C ILE A 176 -6.54 9.55 11.36
N PRO A 177 -6.74 9.93 12.63
CA PRO A 177 -6.29 9.13 13.75
C PRO A 177 -7.13 7.87 13.87
N CYS A 178 -6.51 6.70 13.94
CA CYS A 178 -7.21 5.44 14.11
C CYS A 178 -6.26 4.34 14.59
N THR A 179 -6.82 3.19 14.98
CA THR A 179 -6.07 2.05 15.49
C THR A 179 -6.50 0.74 14.84
N THR A 180 -5.61 -0.23 14.80
CA THR A 180 -5.92 -1.63 14.47
C THR A 180 -6.25 -2.47 15.70
N ASP A 181 -6.06 -1.94 16.91
CA ASP A 181 -6.39 -2.62 18.16
C ASP A 181 -7.91 -2.74 18.34
N ALA A 182 -8.43 -3.95 18.19
CA ALA A 182 -9.86 -4.23 18.34
C ALA A 182 -10.41 -3.92 19.76
N THR A 183 -9.56 -3.86 20.77
CA THR A 183 -9.94 -3.62 22.17
C THR A 183 -9.94 -2.14 22.56
N SER A 184 -9.27 -1.27 21.79
CA SER A 184 -9.26 0.17 22.03
C SER A 184 -10.66 0.79 21.88
N SER A 185 -10.94 1.88 22.55
CA SER A 185 -12.13 2.72 22.34
C SER A 185 -11.97 3.72 21.19
N ASP A 186 -10.77 3.85 20.65
CA ASP A 186 -10.46 4.78 19.57
C ASP A 186 -11.07 4.35 18.24
N LEU A 187 -11.11 5.24 17.28
CA LEU A 187 -11.57 4.97 15.93
C LEU A 187 -10.80 3.78 15.32
N LYS A 188 -11.53 2.80 14.79
CA LYS A 188 -10.93 1.60 14.19
C LYS A 188 -10.60 1.82 12.73
N PHE A 189 -9.48 1.26 12.28
CA PHE A 189 -9.18 1.10 10.87
C PHE A 189 -9.86 -0.15 10.33
N GLU A 190 -11.12 -0.02 9.94
CA GLU A 190 -11.98 -1.14 9.57
C GLU A 190 -13.00 -0.76 8.50
N ARG A 191 -13.58 -1.77 7.88
CA ARG A 191 -14.71 -1.60 6.96
C ARG A 191 -16.00 -1.45 7.75
N THR A 192 -16.84 -0.52 7.31
CA THR A 192 -18.15 -0.25 7.93
C THR A 192 -19.27 -0.31 6.89
N ARG A 193 -20.41 -0.86 7.27
CA ARG A 193 -21.66 -0.84 6.50
C ARG A 193 -22.65 0.08 7.18
N TRP A 194 -23.26 0.98 6.42
CA TRP A 194 -24.25 1.92 6.96
C TRP A 194 -25.69 1.60 6.60
N GLY A 195 -25.95 0.48 5.89
CA GLY A 195 -27.30 0.05 5.51
C GLY A 195 -28.01 0.94 4.49
N VAL A 196 -27.25 1.65 3.67
CA VAL A 196 -27.76 2.50 2.58
C VAL A 196 -28.28 1.63 1.41
N GLU A 197 -29.27 2.15 0.64
CA GLU A 197 -30.05 1.36 -0.33
C GLU A 197 -29.23 0.60 -1.37
N ASP A 198 -28.16 1.18 -1.88
CA ASP A 198 -27.34 0.54 -2.91
C ASP A 198 -26.25 -0.37 -2.35
N ASP A 199 -26.10 -0.43 -1.03
CA ASP A 199 -25.42 -1.52 -0.34
C ASP A 199 -26.31 -2.76 -0.31
N ASN A 200 -27.04 -2.99 -1.43
CA ASN A 200 -28.10 -3.99 -1.58
C ASN A 200 -27.62 -5.42 -1.63
N SER A 201 -26.34 -5.66 -1.69
CA SER A 201 -25.92 -7.03 -1.52
C SER A 201 -26.11 -7.40 -0.04
N THR A 202 -27.12 -8.20 0.23
CA THR A 202 -27.21 -9.00 1.45
C THR A 202 -25.93 -9.82 1.68
N GLU A 203 -25.12 -9.95 0.64
CA GLU A 203 -23.76 -10.46 0.68
C GLU A 203 -22.80 -9.27 0.81
N ALA A 204 -21.98 -9.32 1.84
CA ALA A 204 -20.85 -8.40 1.97
C ALA A 204 -19.98 -8.48 0.70
N PHE A 205 -19.63 -7.33 0.09
CA PHE A 205 -18.57 -7.29 -0.90
C PHE A 205 -17.34 -7.99 -0.32
N LYS A 206 -16.60 -8.70 -1.17
CA LYS A 206 -15.40 -9.41 -0.73
C LYS A 206 -14.48 -8.44 -0.02
N ASP A 207 -14.03 -8.84 1.16
CA ASP A 207 -12.95 -8.15 1.82
C ASP A 207 -11.71 -8.19 0.90
N GLU A 208 -11.07 -7.05 0.66
CA GLU A 208 -9.87 -6.97 -0.19
C GLU A 208 -8.79 -7.95 0.26
N LEU A 209 -8.69 -8.26 1.56
CA LEU A 209 -7.73 -9.24 2.08
C LEU A 209 -7.95 -10.67 1.56
N THR A 210 -9.12 -10.97 0.99
CA THR A 210 -9.43 -12.28 0.41
C THR A 210 -9.06 -12.38 -1.08
N LEU A 211 -8.63 -11.31 -1.73
CA LEU A 211 -8.35 -11.27 -3.17
C LEU A 211 -7.15 -12.14 -3.61
N ASN A 212 -6.34 -12.62 -2.68
CA ASN A 212 -5.28 -13.59 -2.95
C ASN A 212 -5.70 -15.05 -2.70
N ASP A 213 -6.95 -15.29 -2.35
CA ASP A 213 -7.48 -16.65 -2.23
C ASP A 213 -7.45 -17.36 -3.59
N ALA A 214 -7.06 -18.64 -3.58
CA ALA A 214 -7.01 -19.47 -4.79
C ALA A 214 -8.39 -19.66 -5.45
N ASN A 215 -9.49 -19.42 -4.72
CA ASN A 215 -10.85 -19.52 -5.22
C ASN A 215 -11.37 -18.24 -5.89
N VAL A 216 -10.61 -17.15 -5.89
CA VAL A 216 -11.01 -15.92 -6.57
C VAL A 216 -10.85 -16.08 -8.08
N THR A 217 -11.97 -15.95 -8.80
CA THR A 217 -12.01 -16.03 -10.27
C THR A 217 -12.07 -14.64 -10.86
N TYR A 218 -11.26 -14.39 -11.88
CA TYR A 218 -11.25 -13.15 -12.66
C TYR A 218 -11.84 -13.43 -14.04
N SER A 219 -12.87 -12.69 -14.45
CA SER A 219 -13.50 -12.83 -15.75
C SER A 219 -12.65 -12.20 -16.87
N ASP A 220 -12.94 -12.52 -18.12
CA ASP A 220 -12.28 -11.89 -19.28
C ASP A 220 -12.50 -10.36 -19.27
N ASN A 221 -13.66 -9.90 -18.78
CA ASN A 221 -13.97 -8.49 -18.66
C ASN A 221 -13.11 -7.80 -17.58
N ASP A 222 -12.86 -8.46 -16.44
CA ASP A 222 -11.94 -7.97 -15.42
C ASP A 222 -10.54 -7.78 -16.00
N ILE A 223 -10.05 -8.81 -16.69
CA ILE A 223 -8.70 -8.82 -17.29
C ILE A 223 -8.55 -7.71 -18.33
N GLN A 224 -9.54 -7.49 -19.20
CA GLN A 224 -9.52 -6.42 -20.19
C GLN A 224 -9.46 -5.03 -19.55
N ASN A 225 -10.01 -4.87 -18.34
CA ASN A 225 -9.99 -3.64 -17.58
C ASN A 225 -8.80 -3.54 -16.61
N GLY A 226 -7.86 -4.47 -16.71
CA GLY A 226 -6.63 -4.49 -15.91
C GLY A 226 -6.82 -5.02 -14.49
N ILE A 227 -7.99 -5.59 -14.15
CA ILE A 227 -8.26 -6.24 -12.87
C ILE A 227 -7.87 -7.71 -12.99
N THR A 228 -6.74 -8.07 -12.42
CA THR A 228 -6.12 -9.39 -12.55
C THR A 228 -5.76 -9.96 -11.18
N ALA A 229 -5.46 -11.25 -11.14
CA ALA A 229 -4.96 -11.90 -9.92
C ALA A 229 -3.70 -11.22 -9.35
N ASN A 230 -2.84 -10.65 -10.19
CA ASN A 230 -1.68 -9.90 -9.73
C ASN A 230 -2.09 -8.60 -9.04
N ILE A 231 -3.04 -7.86 -9.60
CA ILE A 231 -3.61 -6.66 -8.97
C ILE A 231 -4.29 -7.01 -7.66
N GLY A 232 -5.05 -8.11 -7.59
CA GLY A 232 -5.63 -8.59 -6.35
C GLY A 232 -4.59 -8.84 -5.25
N LYS A 233 -3.46 -9.45 -5.59
CA LYS A 233 -2.33 -9.62 -4.66
C LYS A 233 -1.72 -8.30 -4.23
N GLU A 234 -1.54 -7.36 -5.17
CA GLU A 234 -1.02 -6.01 -4.85
C GLU A 234 -1.94 -5.27 -3.88
N ILE A 235 -3.26 -5.36 -4.08
CA ILE A 235 -4.26 -4.76 -3.18
C ILE A 235 -4.14 -5.38 -1.77
N VAL A 236 -4.05 -6.70 -1.66
CA VAL A 236 -3.87 -7.38 -0.37
C VAL A 236 -2.60 -6.87 0.34
N GLU A 237 -1.51 -6.75 -0.38
CA GLU A 237 -0.25 -6.23 0.19
C GLU A 237 -0.35 -4.73 0.54
N GLN A 238 -1.11 -3.94 -0.22
CA GLN A 238 -1.41 -2.56 0.13
C GLN A 238 -2.15 -2.48 1.47
N ILE A 239 -3.24 -3.23 1.64
CA ILE A 239 -4.03 -3.23 2.89
C ILE A 239 -3.18 -3.66 4.10
N LYS A 240 -2.34 -4.68 3.94
CA LYS A 240 -1.41 -5.08 5.00
C LYS A 240 -0.45 -3.96 5.39
N LYS A 241 0.10 -3.24 4.40
CA LYS A 241 0.97 -2.08 4.65
C LYS A 241 0.22 -0.92 5.31
N GLU A 242 -1.01 -0.65 4.89
CA GLU A 242 -1.87 0.36 5.53
C GLU A 242 -2.12 0.01 6.99
N LYS A 243 -2.51 -1.24 7.30
CA LYS A 243 -2.70 -1.71 8.69
C LYS A 243 -1.42 -1.59 9.52
N ALA A 244 -0.28 -2.03 8.99
CA ALA A 244 1.00 -1.90 9.67
C ALA A 244 1.41 -0.42 9.89
N SER A 245 1.08 0.46 8.94
CA SER A 245 1.30 1.91 9.09
C SER A 245 0.41 2.51 10.17
N VAL A 246 -0.88 2.15 10.20
CA VAL A 246 -1.80 2.58 11.26
C VAL A 246 -1.34 2.09 12.63
N GLU A 247 -0.93 0.82 12.74
CA GLU A 247 -0.40 0.25 13.98
C GLU A 247 0.84 1.00 14.47
N LYS A 248 1.74 1.34 13.55
CA LYS A 248 2.98 2.06 13.85
C LYS A 248 2.77 3.52 14.20
N TYR A 249 1.91 4.22 13.47
CA TYR A 249 1.81 5.68 13.52
C TYR A 249 0.53 6.21 14.17
N GLY A 250 -0.46 5.34 14.44
CA GLY A 250 -1.73 5.72 15.03
C GLY A 250 -2.71 6.40 14.07
N GLY A 251 -2.56 6.17 12.76
CA GLY A 251 -3.43 6.75 11.74
C GLY A 251 -2.82 6.73 10.34
N TYR A 252 -3.48 7.42 9.42
CA TYR A 252 -3.06 7.57 8.03
C TYR A 252 -3.48 8.94 7.49
N TYR A 253 -2.99 9.30 6.32
CA TYR A 253 -3.41 10.50 5.59
C TYR A 253 -4.32 10.14 4.43
N ILE A 254 -5.42 10.91 4.26
CA ILE A 254 -6.30 10.83 3.09
C ILE A 254 -6.21 12.12 2.29
N GLY A 255 -6.46 12.08 0.99
CA GLY A 255 -6.56 13.28 0.16
C GLY A 255 -7.60 14.25 0.72
N ARG A 256 -7.27 15.54 0.81
CA ARG A 256 -8.20 16.57 1.28
C ARG A 256 -9.35 16.81 0.31
N TYR A 257 -9.11 16.58 -0.96
CA TYR A 257 -10.00 16.76 -2.10
C TYR A 257 -10.03 15.51 -2.95
N GLU A 258 -11.10 15.36 -3.73
CA GLU A 258 -11.07 14.46 -4.88
C GLU A 258 -9.86 14.76 -5.76
N VAL A 259 -9.34 13.74 -6.46
CA VAL A 259 -8.21 13.96 -7.37
C VAL A 259 -8.66 14.83 -8.53
N GLY A 260 -8.08 16.01 -8.61
CA GLY A 260 -8.19 16.90 -9.76
C GLY A 260 -7.09 16.66 -10.77
N LYS A 261 -7.16 17.34 -11.90
CA LYS A 261 -6.11 17.34 -12.92
C LYS A 261 -5.55 18.74 -13.18
N SER A 262 -4.24 18.80 -13.34
CA SER A 262 -3.53 19.97 -13.88
C SER A 262 -2.88 19.57 -15.20
N GLY A 263 -3.55 19.86 -16.32
CA GLY A 263 -3.28 19.16 -17.57
C GLY A 263 -3.62 17.68 -17.45
N GLU A 264 -2.66 16.79 -17.66
CA GLU A 264 -2.80 15.34 -17.45
C GLU A 264 -2.20 14.84 -16.12
N THR A 265 -1.70 15.76 -15.28
CA THR A 265 -1.10 15.40 -14.00
C THR A 265 -2.15 15.33 -12.91
N PRO A 266 -2.29 14.22 -12.17
CA PRO A 266 -3.19 14.12 -11.03
C PRO A 266 -2.70 15.01 -9.89
N VAL A 267 -3.61 15.74 -9.26
CA VAL A 267 -3.31 16.64 -8.13
C VAL A 267 -4.42 16.58 -7.08
N ILE A 268 -4.04 16.80 -5.81
CA ILE A 268 -4.97 16.86 -4.68
C ILE A 268 -5.04 18.31 -4.20
N LYS A 269 -5.77 19.13 -4.93
CA LYS A 269 -5.85 20.58 -4.72
C LYS A 269 -7.28 21.09 -4.89
N ALA A 270 -7.58 22.20 -4.21
CA ALA A 270 -8.84 22.91 -4.42
C ALA A 270 -8.93 23.48 -5.84
N ASN A 271 -10.16 23.64 -6.31
CA ASN A 271 -10.53 24.31 -7.53
C ASN A 271 -9.86 23.74 -8.81
N GLN A 272 -9.73 22.43 -8.85
CA GLN A 272 -9.27 21.70 -10.03
C GLN A 272 -10.46 21.02 -10.72
N GLU A 273 -10.38 20.86 -12.03
CA GLU A 273 -11.31 19.95 -12.71
C GLU A 273 -11.08 18.52 -12.20
N PRO A 274 -12.11 17.83 -11.71
CA PRO A 274 -11.98 16.45 -11.29
C PRO A 274 -11.40 15.54 -12.38
N TYR A 275 -10.46 14.66 -12.02
CA TYR A 275 -9.84 13.73 -12.97
C TYR A 275 -10.75 12.53 -13.25
N ALA A 276 -11.79 12.77 -14.04
CA ALA A 276 -12.88 11.84 -14.30
C ALA A 276 -12.77 11.15 -15.67
N SER A 277 -13.73 10.25 -15.96
CA SER A 277 -13.85 9.53 -17.23
C SER A 277 -12.64 8.67 -17.58
N ILE A 278 -12.08 7.97 -16.59
CA ILE A 278 -11.00 6.99 -16.79
C ILE A 278 -11.38 5.64 -16.21
N ILE A 279 -10.69 4.58 -16.67
CA ILE A 279 -10.91 3.22 -16.18
C ILE A 279 -10.21 3.02 -14.83
N TRP A 280 -10.70 2.08 -14.03
CA TRP A 280 -10.18 1.77 -12.70
C TRP A 280 -8.66 1.53 -12.66
N SER A 281 -8.13 0.73 -13.59
CA SER A 281 -6.69 0.42 -13.62
C SER A 281 -5.82 1.66 -13.89
N LYS A 282 -6.30 2.61 -14.69
CA LYS A 282 -5.61 3.90 -14.87
C LYS A 282 -5.59 4.69 -13.57
N ALA A 283 -6.67 4.70 -12.84
CA ALA A 283 -6.78 5.32 -11.54
C ALA A 283 -5.84 4.76 -10.51
N TYR A 284 -5.86 3.45 -10.39
CA TYR A 284 -4.97 2.72 -9.50
C TYR A 284 -3.49 3.08 -9.73
N ASN A 285 -3.09 3.21 -11.00
CA ASN A 285 -1.74 3.62 -11.35
C ASN A 285 -1.47 5.11 -11.11
N LEU A 286 -2.44 5.99 -11.39
CA LEU A 286 -2.30 7.43 -11.15
C LEU A 286 -2.17 7.74 -9.66
N ALA A 287 -2.97 7.10 -8.80
CA ALA A 287 -2.90 7.28 -7.36
C ALA A 287 -1.48 6.99 -6.81
N LYS A 288 -0.83 5.95 -7.32
CA LYS A 288 0.56 5.60 -6.97
C LYS A 288 1.59 6.65 -7.42
N SER A 289 1.26 7.50 -8.38
CA SER A 289 2.20 8.49 -8.94
C SER A 289 2.18 9.84 -8.22
N ILE A 290 1.16 10.15 -7.42
CA ILE A 290 0.99 11.49 -6.81
C ILE A 290 2.07 11.75 -5.76
N GLY A 291 2.43 10.78 -4.95
CA GLY A 291 3.42 10.90 -3.87
C GLY A 291 4.88 10.78 -4.31
N GLY A 292 5.17 10.74 -5.61
CA GLY A 292 6.53 10.58 -6.13
C GLY A 292 7.45 11.72 -5.67
N GLY A 293 8.56 11.37 -5.00
CA GLY A 293 9.56 12.32 -4.52
C GLY A 293 9.33 12.87 -3.12
N THR A 294 8.32 12.38 -2.40
CA THR A 294 8.05 12.68 -0.99
C THR A 294 8.48 11.53 -0.08
N GLY A 295 8.55 11.77 1.23
CA GLY A 295 8.76 10.74 2.24
C GLY A 295 7.57 9.79 2.46
N ALA A 296 6.50 9.94 1.67
CA ALA A 296 5.27 9.16 1.76
C ALA A 296 5.00 8.37 0.46
N THR A 297 4.29 7.26 0.59
CA THR A 297 3.77 6.49 -0.56
C THR A 297 2.27 6.72 -0.66
N THR A 298 1.79 7.03 -1.85
CA THR A 298 0.36 7.21 -2.14
C THR A 298 -0.21 5.97 -2.82
N TYR A 299 -1.48 5.70 -2.54
CA TYR A 299 -2.24 4.57 -3.07
C TYR A 299 -3.65 5.02 -3.45
N LEU A 300 -4.34 4.24 -4.27
CA LEU A 300 -5.78 4.35 -4.39
C LEU A 300 -6.42 4.02 -3.04
N CYS A 301 -7.38 4.82 -2.59
CA CYS A 301 -8.02 4.67 -1.29
C CYS A 301 -8.60 3.25 -1.14
N SER A 302 -8.34 2.60 -0.01
CA SER A 302 -8.94 1.32 0.31
C SER A 302 -10.34 1.49 0.92
N SER A 303 -11.15 0.42 0.91
CA SER A 303 -12.42 0.44 1.62
C SER A 303 -12.24 0.67 3.12
N TYR A 304 -11.16 0.17 3.68
CA TYR A 304 -10.78 0.41 5.08
C TYR A 304 -10.54 1.90 5.35
N ALA A 305 -9.72 2.53 4.52
CA ALA A 305 -9.40 3.95 4.67
C ALA A 305 -10.63 4.83 4.41
N TRP A 306 -11.43 4.52 3.38
CA TRP A 306 -12.67 5.23 3.08
C TRP A 306 -13.64 5.21 4.25
N ASP A 307 -13.97 4.02 4.73
CA ASP A 307 -14.96 3.82 5.79
C ASP A 307 -14.49 4.44 7.11
N THR A 308 -13.20 4.31 7.43
CA THR A 308 -12.61 4.95 8.60
C THR A 308 -12.67 6.49 8.52
N ALA A 309 -12.46 7.07 7.34
CA ALA A 309 -12.56 8.53 7.15
C ALA A 309 -14.02 9.02 7.32
N ILE A 310 -15.00 8.29 6.82
CA ILE A 310 -16.42 8.58 7.06
C ILE A 310 -16.75 8.53 8.56
N ASN A 311 -16.29 7.50 9.26
CA ASN A 311 -16.48 7.38 10.70
C ASN A 311 -15.78 8.51 11.47
N PHE A 312 -14.60 8.95 11.02
CA PHE A 312 -13.92 10.12 11.59
C PHE A 312 -14.78 11.39 11.44
N ILE A 313 -15.33 11.63 10.26
CA ILE A 313 -16.23 12.77 10.01
C ILE A 313 -17.45 12.72 10.93
N GLN A 314 -18.08 11.56 11.07
CA GLN A 314 -19.26 11.39 11.93
C GLN A 314 -18.94 11.61 13.41
N ASN A 315 -17.81 11.09 13.88
CA ASN A 315 -17.36 11.25 15.26
C ASN A 315 -16.95 12.71 15.61
N ASN A 316 -16.62 13.52 14.61
CA ASN A 316 -16.24 14.93 14.76
C ASN A 316 -17.42 15.91 14.52
N GLY A 317 -18.66 15.45 14.62
CA GLY A 317 -19.84 16.30 14.69
C GLY A 317 -20.74 16.30 13.48
N THR A 318 -20.41 15.58 12.39
CA THR A 318 -21.28 15.44 11.24
C THR A 318 -22.03 14.10 11.26
N THR A 319 -22.81 13.91 12.32
CA THR A 319 -23.59 12.66 12.53
C THR A 319 -24.51 12.38 11.34
N GLY A 320 -24.53 11.13 10.88
CA GLY A 320 -25.36 10.70 9.76
C GLY A 320 -24.79 11.05 8.38
N TYR A 321 -23.53 11.46 8.31
CA TYR A 321 -22.88 11.80 7.02
C TYR A 321 -22.86 10.63 6.05
N ALA A 322 -22.73 9.42 6.57
CA ALA A 322 -22.71 8.20 5.75
C ALA A 322 -24.05 7.89 5.07
N GLU A 323 -25.19 8.24 5.72
CA GLU A 323 -26.53 7.79 5.31
C GLU A 323 -27.39 8.91 4.67
N GLN A 324 -26.94 10.16 4.75
CA GLN A 324 -27.77 11.31 4.36
C GLN A 324 -27.11 12.15 3.26
N VAL A 325 -27.94 12.64 2.33
CA VAL A 325 -27.53 13.57 1.28
C VAL A 325 -27.91 15.02 1.62
N THR A 326 -28.64 15.26 2.68
CA THR A 326 -29.14 16.58 3.09
C THR A 326 -28.40 17.10 4.33
N GLY A 327 -28.19 18.39 4.39
CA GLY A 327 -27.58 19.05 5.56
C GLY A 327 -26.07 19.23 5.51
N PHE A 328 -25.39 18.76 4.48
CA PHE A 328 -23.92 18.75 4.39
C PHE A 328 -23.32 19.64 3.31
N ASN A 329 -24.12 20.35 2.53
CA ASN A 329 -23.66 21.15 1.39
C ASN A 329 -22.72 20.38 0.43
N GLY A 330 -23.05 19.11 0.18
CA GLY A 330 -22.39 18.29 -0.84
C GLY A 330 -22.95 18.59 -2.24
N ASN A 331 -22.26 18.15 -3.28
CA ASN A 331 -22.67 18.39 -4.65
C ASN A 331 -23.55 17.24 -5.20
N TRP A 332 -24.83 17.20 -4.80
CA TRP A 332 -25.87 16.36 -5.39
C TRP A 332 -26.86 17.17 -6.20
N SER A 333 -27.54 16.54 -7.14
CA SER A 333 -28.52 17.23 -7.98
C SER A 333 -29.63 17.94 -7.17
N SER A 334 -30.06 17.34 -6.05
CA SER A 334 -31.08 17.87 -5.17
C SER A 334 -30.62 19.04 -4.28
N GLN A 335 -29.32 19.27 -4.14
CA GLN A 335 -28.75 20.25 -3.23
C GLN A 335 -28.30 21.54 -3.92
N GLU A 336 -28.53 22.67 -3.26
CA GLU A 336 -27.86 23.92 -3.58
C GLU A 336 -26.41 23.86 -3.03
N VAL A 337 -25.44 24.32 -3.82
CA VAL A 337 -24.06 24.48 -3.36
C VAL A 337 -23.72 25.96 -3.30
N LYS A 338 -23.17 26.38 -2.15
CA LYS A 338 -22.74 27.77 -1.89
C LYS A 338 -21.25 27.84 -1.67
N ASP A 339 -20.64 28.96 -2.06
CA ASP A 339 -19.26 29.29 -1.71
C ASP A 339 -19.14 29.71 -0.23
N SER A 340 -17.91 29.92 0.23
CA SER A 340 -17.60 30.36 1.60
C SER A 340 -18.17 31.75 1.96
N SER A 341 -18.59 32.53 0.97
CA SER A 341 -19.23 33.85 1.12
C SER A 341 -20.76 33.76 1.13
N GLY A 342 -21.33 32.54 0.95
CA GLY A 342 -22.75 32.29 0.91
C GLY A 342 -23.43 32.50 -0.47
N ASN A 343 -22.64 32.77 -1.52
CA ASN A 343 -23.20 32.89 -2.88
C ASN A 343 -23.49 31.51 -3.46
N THR A 344 -24.64 31.38 -4.13
CA THR A 344 -25.00 30.16 -4.83
C THR A 344 -24.12 29.94 -6.06
N ILE A 345 -23.31 28.85 -6.04
CA ILE A 345 -22.50 28.43 -7.21
C ILE A 345 -23.20 27.35 -8.03
N LYS A 346 -24.12 26.59 -7.43
CA LYS A 346 -25.00 25.64 -8.12
C LYS A 346 -26.37 25.61 -7.46
N PRO A 347 -27.47 25.94 -8.19
CA PRO A 347 -28.83 25.83 -7.65
C PRO A 347 -29.25 24.38 -7.40
N ALA A 348 -30.15 24.17 -6.44
CA ALA A 348 -30.83 22.89 -6.26
C ALA A 348 -31.61 22.52 -7.55
N GLY A 349 -31.72 21.23 -7.83
CA GLY A 349 -32.34 20.71 -9.06
C GLY A 349 -31.43 20.75 -10.29
N THR A 350 -30.17 21.16 -10.13
CA THR A 350 -29.18 21.21 -11.22
C THR A 350 -28.18 20.08 -11.08
N ALA A 351 -28.05 19.25 -12.12
CA ALA A 351 -27.02 18.24 -12.23
C ALA A 351 -25.77 18.85 -12.88
N GLN A 352 -24.79 19.23 -12.09
CA GLN A 352 -23.56 19.87 -12.55
C GLN A 352 -22.37 19.43 -11.72
N ARG A 353 -21.35 18.89 -12.36
CA ARG A 353 -20.04 18.64 -11.75
C ARG A 353 -19.36 19.98 -11.42
N LEU A 354 -18.80 20.07 -10.24
CA LEU A 354 -18.03 21.23 -9.79
C LEU A 354 -16.54 20.91 -9.73
N ASN A 355 -15.71 21.95 -9.69
CA ASN A 355 -14.31 21.78 -9.37
C ASN A 355 -14.15 21.31 -7.91
N THR A 356 -13.05 20.61 -7.62
CA THR A 356 -12.72 20.04 -6.32
C THR A 356 -12.77 21.10 -5.20
N GLY A 357 -13.31 20.75 -4.05
CA GLY A 357 -13.28 21.59 -2.85
C GLY A 357 -14.16 22.83 -2.90
N LEU A 358 -15.17 22.85 -3.76
CA LEU A 358 -16.18 23.94 -3.81
C LEU A 358 -17.37 23.68 -2.89
N THR A 359 -17.48 22.49 -2.31
CA THR A 359 -18.48 22.12 -1.31
C THR A 359 -18.05 22.56 0.10
N THR A 360 -18.79 22.19 1.13
CA THR A 360 -18.37 22.44 2.52
C THR A 360 -17.55 21.25 3.05
N ALA A 361 -16.36 21.53 3.54
CA ALA A 361 -15.52 20.51 4.17
C ALA A 361 -16.19 19.91 5.41
N GLN A 362 -16.03 18.61 5.59
CA GLN A 362 -16.33 17.89 6.81
C GLN A 362 -15.00 17.44 7.42
N SER A 363 -14.65 17.92 8.62
CA SER A 363 -13.34 17.67 9.24
C SER A 363 -12.15 17.96 8.28
N ASN A 364 -12.24 19.07 7.55
CA ASN A 364 -11.27 19.48 6.51
C ASN A 364 -11.17 18.57 5.27
N ILE A 365 -12.03 17.57 5.12
CA ILE A 365 -12.14 16.72 3.94
C ILE A 365 -13.31 17.21 3.09
N TYR A 366 -13.11 17.32 1.79
CA TYR A 366 -14.11 17.75 0.82
C TYR A 366 -14.59 16.58 -0.04
N ASP A 367 -15.78 16.74 -0.58
CA ASP A 367 -16.32 15.95 -1.69
C ASP A 367 -16.42 14.42 -1.47
N MET A 368 -16.23 13.88 -0.24
CA MET A 368 -16.51 12.46 0.04
C MET A 368 -17.98 12.07 -0.14
N GLY A 369 -18.85 13.03 -0.34
CA GLY A 369 -20.25 12.84 -0.63
C GLY A 369 -20.70 13.74 -1.76
N GLY A 370 -21.15 13.14 -2.87
CA GLY A 370 -21.56 13.85 -4.08
C GLY A 370 -20.40 14.24 -4.98
N ASN A 371 -20.55 15.17 -5.86
CA ASN A 371 -19.68 15.63 -6.93
C ASN A 371 -19.35 14.54 -7.95
N VAL A 372 -18.44 13.61 -7.63
CA VAL A 372 -18.10 12.50 -8.52
C VAL A 372 -17.92 11.22 -7.69
N GLY A 373 -18.38 10.09 -8.19
CA GLY A 373 -18.20 8.81 -7.51
C GLY A 373 -16.76 8.35 -7.59
N GLU A 374 -16.19 7.88 -6.47
CA GLU A 374 -14.79 7.55 -6.32
C GLU A 374 -14.53 6.07 -6.45
N PHE A 375 -13.46 5.72 -7.17
CA PHE A 375 -12.91 4.39 -7.13
C PHE A 375 -12.16 4.16 -5.81
N THR A 376 -12.33 2.96 -5.28
CA THR A 376 -11.48 2.42 -4.21
C THR A 376 -10.79 1.15 -4.68
N THR A 377 -9.95 0.56 -3.84
CA THR A 377 -9.40 -0.78 -4.09
C THR A 377 -10.42 -1.89 -3.90
N GLU A 378 -11.64 -1.56 -3.44
CA GLU A 378 -12.71 -2.53 -3.30
C GLU A 378 -13.17 -3.01 -4.67
N ILE A 379 -12.98 -4.30 -4.94
CA ILE A 379 -13.36 -4.95 -6.20
C ILE A 379 -14.10 -6.25 -5.92
N ASN A 380 -15.00 -6.62 -6.82
CA ASN A 380 -15.75 -7.88 -6.77
C ASN A 380 -15.53 -8.66 -8.07
N PRO A 381 -14.36 -9.30 -8.26
CA PRO A 381 -14.04 -9.98 -9.52
C PRO A 381 -14.96 -11.14 -9.82
N GLY A 382 -15.15 -11.47 -11.10
CA GLY A 382 -15.94 -12.58 -11.59
C GLY A 382 -17.42 -12.29 -11.80
N THR A 383 -17.92 -11.12 -11.40
CA THR A 383 -19.34 -10.76 -11.54
C THR A 383 -19.67 -10.04 -12.84
N GLY A 384 -18.65 -9.59 -13.58
CA GLY A 384 -18.81 -8.73 -14.77
C GLY A 384 -19.10 -7.25 -14.43
N GLU A 385 -19.40 -6.96 -13.19
CA GLU A 385 -19.47 -5.65 -12.56
C GLU A 385 -18.51 -5.67 -11.38
N SER A 386 -17.27 -5.26 -11.63
CA SER A 386 -16.16 -5.68 -10.78
C SER A 386 -15.61 -4.58 -9.89
N VAL A 387 -15.99 -3.32 -10.14
CA VAL A 387 -15.45 -2.15 -9.46
C VAL A 387 -16.50 -1.55 -8.55
N VAL A 388 -16.12 -1.22 -7.34
CA VAL A 388 -16.98 -0.54 -6.36
C VAL A 388 -16.70 0.96 -6.38
N LEU A 389 -17.75 1.74 -6.66
CA LEU A 389 -17.76 3.20 -6.51
C LEU A 389 -18.30 3.59 -5.15
N ARG A 390 -17.79 4.69 -4.63
CA ARG A 390 -18.17 5.26 -3.34
C ARG A 390 -18.63 6.73 -3.52
N GLY A 391 -19.30 7.26 -2.50
CA GLY A 391 -19.53 8.69 -2.35
C GLY A 391 -20.77 9.25 -3.03
N GLY A 392 -21.34 8.57 -4.01
CA GLY A 392 -22.38 9.16 -4.87
C GLY A 392 -21.83 10.16 -5.89
N TYR A 393 -22.67 10.86 -6.66
CA TYR A 393 -22.20 11.81 -7.67
C TYR A 393 -23.23 12.92 -7.93
N TYR A 394 -22.80 13.99 -8.62
CA TYR A 394 -23.53 15.23 -8.82
C TYR A 394 -24.92 15.07 -9.49
N ASN A 395 -25.17 13.97 -10.18
CA ASN A 395 -26.42 13.71 -10.91
C ASN A 395 -27.37 12.76 -10.15
N ASP A 396 -27.04 12.40 -8.92
CA ASP A 396 -27.85 11.49 -8.16
C ASP A 396 -28.09 11.97 -6.71
N SER A 397 -28.60 11.10 -5.86
CA SER A 397 -28.91 11.37 -4.46
C SER A 397 -28.32 10.32 -3.52
N SER A 398 -27.31 9.55 -3.95
CA SER A 398 -26.70 8.53 -3.13
C SER A 398 -25.79 9.13 -2.06
N PRO A 399 -25.89 8.68 -0.79
CA PRO A 399 -25.11 9.22 0.31
C PRO A 399 -23.64 8.75 0.29
N ALA A 400 -22.80 9.42 1.08
CA ALA A 400 -21.36 9.19 1.13
C ALA A 400 -20.97 7.74 1.51
N GLY A 401 -21.78 7.05 2.31
CA GLY A 401 -21.54 5.65 2.70
C GLY A 401 -21.88 4.61 1.64
N ASN A 402 -22.41 5.04 0.49
CA ASN A 402 -22.88 4.14 -0.54
C ASN A 402 -21.78 3.32 -1.22
N ARG A 403 -22.14 2.11 -1.68
CA ARG A 403 -21.30 1.21 -2.45
C ARG A 403 -22.02 0.78 -3.72
N TRP A 404 -21.50 1.17 -4.87
CA TRP A 404 -22.04 0.76 -6.16
C TRP A 404 -21.07 -0.17 -6.89
N VAL A 405 -21.60 -1.28 -7.38
CA VAL A 405 -20.85 -2.15 -8.28
C VAL A 405 -21.10 -1.73 -9.71
N VAL A 406 -20.05 -1.41 -10.44
CA VAL A 406 -20.12 -1.02 -11.84
C VAL A 406 -19.18 -1.87 -12.69
N ARG A 407 -19.50 -1.95 -13.98
CA ARG A 407 -18.58 -2.55 -14.94
C ARG A 407 -17.33 -1.69 -15.03
N ALA A 408 -16.16 -2.34 -14.99
CA ALA A 408 -14.88 -1.65 -15.12
C ALA A 408 -14.59 -1.15 -16.56
N VAL A 409 -15.62 -0.93 -17.40
CA VAL A 409 -15.49 -0.42 -18.77
C VAL A 409 -15.47 1.10 -18.80
N PRO A 410 -14.76 1.73 -19.75
CA PRO A 410 -14.89 3.15 -19.98
C PRO A 410 -16.33 3.44 -20.36
N VAL A 411 -17.06 4.06 -19.44
CA VAL A 411 -18.46 4.43 -19.73
C VAL A 411 -18.45 5.63 -20.66
N LEU A 412 -18.70 5.37 -21.93
CA LEU A 412 -19.01 6.40 -22.93
C LEU A 412 -20.45 6.91 -22.81
N THR A 413 -21.12 6.69 -21.69
CA THR A 413 -22.51 7.12 -21.50
C THR A 413 -22.56 8.31 -20.55
N THR A 414 -23.26 9.30 -20.99
CA THR A 414 -23.62 10.54 -20.28
C THR A 414 -24.13 10.25 -18.88
N GLY A 415 -23.32 10.48 -17.84
CA GLY A 415 -23.76 10.51 -16.46
C GLY A 415 -22.93 9.77 -15.41
N PHE A 416 -22.02 8.88 -15.78
CA PHE A 416 -21.16 8.19 -14.82
C PHE A 416 -19.70 8.62 -14.99
N GLU A 417 -19.16 9.29 -14.00
CA GLU A 417 -17.77 9.73 -13.99
C GLU A 417 -17.09 9.35 -12.67
N PRO A 418 -16.44 8.18 -12.61
CA PRO A 418 -15.73 7.74 -11.39
C PRO A 418 -14.46 8.55 -11.13
N LEU A 419 -14.17 8.84 -9.86
CA LEU A 419 -13.00 9.55 -9.37
C LEU A 419 -12.27 8.85 -8.22
N TYR A 420 -11.19 9.45 -7.75
CA TYR A 420 -10.11 8.82 -7.00
C TYR A 420 -9.72 9.61 -5.75
N PHE A 421 -9.31 8.86 -4.73
CA PHE A 421 -8.52 9.35 -3.60
C PHE A 421 -7.15 8.74 -3.57
#